data_ab5598d19cd032ba2ff80353200238dd
#
_entry.id   ab5598d19cd032ba2ff80353200238dd
#
_cell.length_a   1.000
_cell.length_b   1.000
_cell.length_c   1.000
_cell.angle_alpha   90.00
_cell.angle_beta   90.00
_cell.angle_gamma   90.00
#
_symmetry.space_group_name_H-M   'P 1'
#
loop_
_entity.id
_entity.type
_entity.pdbx_description
1 polymer ?
#
loop_
_entity_poly.entity_id
_entity_poly.type
_entity_poly.pdbx_seq_one_letter_code
_entity_poly.pdbx_strand_id
1 'polypeptide(L)'
;MYYKQYGDTDMKVSAVGLGTMRYDEEDVKAGRLEKCAEIPLYAFEKGINYWDTAPAYCHDKSEIITGIALSQVKRSDVYVTSKVNLGTLNEDASRDNFRRRLETSLDRLKTDYIDFYHMWCMLNLESWEKHMELLYGFFEEAKSEGLIRNIVFSSHMQGNDIEKVVETGKFKGMLIGYNALNYQFRQSGIRKAYENGMGVVVMNP
;
A
#
# COMPACT_ATOMS: atom_id res chain seq x y z
N MET A 1 -11.90 -16.52 9.04
CA MET A 1 -10.73 -15.98 8.31
C MET A 1 -9.44 -16.45 8.96
N TYR A 2 -8.41 -16.75 8.18
CA TYR A 2 -7.09 -17.07 8.68
C TYR A 2 -6.24 -15.80 8.72
N TYR A 3 -5.49 -15.59 9.81
CA TYR A 3 -4.64 -14.41 10.00
C TYR A 3 -3.18 -14.81 10.09
N LYS A 4 -2.31 -13.97 9.52
CA LYS A 4 -0.86 -14.13 9.56
C LYS A 4 -0.21 -12.88 10.12
N GLN A 5 0.91 -13.04 10.78
CA GLN A 5 1.76 -11.92 11.13
C GLN A 5 2.37 -11.31 9.86
N TYR A 6 2.36 -9.98 9.77
CA TYR A 6 2.94 -9.27 8.65
C TYR A 6 4.44 -9.08 8.87
N GLY A 7 5.23 -9.98 8.29
CA GLY A 7 6.67 -10.01 8.49
C GLY A 7 7.06 -10.08 9.98
N ASP A 8 8.04 -9.29 10.38
CA ASP A 8 8.53 -9.14 11.75
C ASP A 8 7.77 -8.08 12.57
N THR A 9 6.64 -7.57 12.06
CA THR A 9 5.78 -6.63 12.77
C THR A 9 4.87 -7.36 13.78
N ASP A 10 4.24 -6.62 14.68
CA ASP A 10 3.19 -7.12 15.59
C ASP A 10 1.79 -7.20 14.95
N MET A 11 1.67 -6.83 13.69
CA MET A 11 0.40 -6.73 12.97
C MET A 11 -0.06 -8.09 12.44
N LYS A 12 -1.30 -8.48 12.78
CA LYS A 12 -1.94 -9.71 12.29
C LYS A 12 -2.94 -9.38 11.20
N VAL A 13 -2.56 -9.60 9.96
CA VAL A 13 -3.39 -9.34 8.79
C VAL A 13 -4.11 -10.60 8.30
N SER A 14 -5.29 -10.44 7.75
CA SER A 14 -6.02 -11.54 7.10
C SER A 14 -5.22 -12.07 5.91
N ALA A 15 -5.23 -13.39 5.70
CA ALA A 15 -4.50 -14.04 4.60
C ALA A 15 -5.02 -13.62 3.22
N VAL A 16 -6.26 -13.13 3.16
CA VAL A 16 -6.84 -12.48 1.98
C VAL A 16 -7.00 -11.00 2.30
N GLY A 17 -6.44 -10.13 1.45
CA GLY A 17 -6.64 -8.68 1.51
C GLY A 17 -7.70 -8.23 0.54
N LEU A 18 -8.32 -7.08 0.81
CA LEU A 18 -9.22 -6.39 -0.09
C LEU A 18 -8.45 -5.37 -0.92
N GLY A 19 -8.39 -5.56 -2.25
CA GLY A 19 -7.91 -4.53 -3.18
C GLY A 19 -9.07 -3.67 -3.66
N THR A 20 -8.94 -2.36 -3.54
CA THR A 20 -10.00 -1.39 -3.86
C THR A 20 -9.74 -0.62 -5.15
N MET A 21 -8.94 -1.16 -6.04
CA MET A 21 -8.62 -0.52 -7.31
C MET A 21 -9.84 -0.35 -8.23
N ARG A 22 -10.83 -1.23 -8.10
CA ARG A 22 -12.00 -1.25 -8.99
C ARG A 22 -13.28 -1.42 -8.18
N TYR A 23 -14.26 -0.61 -8.52
CA TYR A 23 -15.65 -0.71 -8.10
C TYR A 23 -16.54 -0.71 -9.32
N ASP A 24 -17.84 -0.85 -9.15
CA ASP A 24 -18.79 -0.73 -10.24
C ASP A 24 -18.71 0.66 -10.87
N GLU A 25 -18.41 0.72 -12.16
CA GLU A 25 -18.20 2.00 -12.86
C GLU A 25 -19.45 2.88 -12.92
N GLU A 26 -20.63 2.29 -13.00
CA GLU A 26 -21.88 3.04 -13.06
C GLU A 26 -22.17 3.69 -11.70
N ASP A 27 -21.93 2.95 -10.61
CA ASP A 27 -22.09 3.49 -9.25
C ASP A 27 -21.10 4.63 -9.00
N VAL A 28 -19.86 4.46 -9.41
CA VAL A 28 -18.81 5.50 -9.23
C VAL A 28 -19.13 6.74 -10.05
N LYS A 29 -19.49 6.59 -11.33
CA LYS A 29 -19.85 7.71 -12.22
C LYS A 29 -21.09 8.45 -11.75
N ALA A 30 -22.03 7.74 -11.14
CA ALA A 30 -23.24 8.31 -10.58
C ALA A 30 -23.05 8.91 -9.17
N GLY A 31 -21.83 8.86 -8.61
CA GLY A 31 -21.52 9.36 -7.27
C GLY A 31 -22.11 8.55 -6.12
N ARG A 32 -22.54 7.29 -6.36
CA ARG A 32 -23.09 6.39 -5.32
C ARG A 32 -21.97 5.74 -4.50
N LEU A 33 -21.12 6.56 -3.90
CA LEU A 33 -19.90 6.10 -3.22
C LEU A 33 -20.21 5.34 -1.92
N GLU A 34 -21.30 5.66 -1.23
CA GLU A 34 -21.79 4.94 -0.06
C GLU A 34 -22.15 3.50 -0.42
N LYS A 35 -22.79 3.28 -1.57
CA LYS A 35 -23.09 1.93 -2.06
C LYS A 35 -21.79 1.17 -2.37
N CYS A 36 -20.81 1.81 -2.96
CA CYS A 36 -19.48 1.21 -3.17
C CYS A 36 -18.80 0.83 -1.84
N ALA A 37 -19.01 1.62 -0.79
CA ALA A 37 -18.45 1.38 0.54
C ALA A 37 -19.05 0.14 1.25
N GLU A 38 -20.18 -0.38 0.80
CA GLU A 38 -20.73 -1.64 1.30
C GLU A 38 -19.79 -2.83 1.04
N ILE A 39 -18.95 -2.77 -0.02
CA ILE A 39 -18.00 -3.84 -0.36
C ILE A 39 -16.92 -4.00 0.71
N PRO A 40 -16.15 -2.96 1.10
CA PRO A 40 -15.18 -3.08 2.18
C PRO A 40 -15.84 -3.39 3.54
N LEU A 41 -17.05 -2.89 3.81
CA LEU A 41 -17.80 -3.24 5.02
C LEU A 41 -18.15 -4.73 5.05
N TYR A 42 -18.67 -5.27 3.95
CA TYR A 42 -18.94 -6.70 3.85
C TYR A 42 -17.66 -7.54 3.97
N ALA A 43 -16.57 -7.11 3.36
CA ALA A 43 -15.28 -7.77 3.50
C ALA A 43 -14.82 -7.80 4.97
N PHE A 44 -15.00 -6.69 5.70
CA PHE A 44 -14.71 -6.61 7.13
C PHE A 44 -15.56 -7.59 7.96
N GLU A 45 -16.85 -7.67 7.71
CA GLU A 45 -17.75 -8.65 8.35
C GLU A 45 -17.30 -10.10 8.12
N LYS A 46 -16.67 -10.40 6.98
CA LYS A 46 -16.07 -11.69 6.67
C LYS A 46 -14.68 -11.89 7.26
N GLY A 47 -14.19 -10.91 8.02
CA GLY A 47 -12.90 -10.93 8.73
C GLY A 47 -11.71 -10.49 7.88
N ILE A 48 -11.92 -9.80 6.75
CA ILE A 48 -10.83 -9.20 5.97
C ILE A 48 -10.48 -7.86 6.61
N ASN A 49 -9.29 -7.78 7.20
CA ASN A 49 -8.82 -6.60 7.92
C ASN A 49 -7.63 -5.89 7.24
N TYR A 50 -7.22 -6.32 6.05
CA TYR A 50 -6.17 -5.66 5.26
C TYR A 50 -6.81 -5.06 4.00
N TRP A 51 -6.87 -3.72 3.92
CA TRP A 51 -7.51 -2.98 2.84
C TRP A 51 -6.49 -2.18 2.05
N ASP A 52 -6.34 -2.50 0.77
CA ASP A 52 -5.35 -1.88 -0.12
C ASP A 52 -6.03 -0.87 -1.05
N THR A 53 -5.64 0.39 -0.92
CA THR A 53 -6.07 1.48 -1.79
C THR A 53 -4.88 2.30 -2.32
N ALA A 54 -5.15 3.27 -3.17
CA ALA A 54 -4.18 4.27 -3.64
C ALA A 54 -4.90 5.50 -4.21
N PRO A 55 -4.21 6.66 -4.29
CA PRO A 55 -4.59 7.75 -5.18
C PRO A 55 -4.73 7.25 -6.62
N ALA A 56 -5.54 7.89 -7.42
CA ALA A 56 -5.86 7.52 -8.81
C ALA A 56 -6.59 6.19 -9.01
N TYR A 57 -6.73 5.33 -7.99
CA TYR A 57 -7.58 4.16 -8.09
C TYR A 57 -9.04 4.57 -8.24
N CYS A 58 -9.77 3.85 -9.13
CA CYS A 58 -11.20 4.08 -9.34
C CYS A 58 -11.53 5.57 -9.63
N HIS A 59 -10.81 6.19 -10.59
CA HIS A 59 -10.96 7.60 -10.95
C HIS A 59 -10.86 8.56 -9.74
N ASP A 60 -9.83 8.38 -8.90
CA ASP A 60 -9.59 9.12 -7.66
C ASP A 60 -10.66 8.95 -6.56
N LYS A 61 -11.51 7.93 -6.65
CA LYS A 61 -12.58 7.71 -5.67
C LYS A 61 -12.27 6.60 -4.64
N SER A 62 -11.26 5.75 -4.90
CA SER A 62 -11.00 4.59 -4.05
C SER A 62 -10.69 4.96 -2.60
N GLU A 63 -9.83 5.95 -2.35
CA GLU A 63 -9.53 6.42 -0.99
C GLU A 63 -10.77 7.01 -0.30
N ILE A 64 -11.61 7.74 -1.05
CA ILE A 64 -12.86 8.31 -0.52
C ILE A 64 -13.83 7.21 -0.12
N ILE A 65 -14.04 6.21 -0.98
CA ILE A 65 -14.91 5.04 -0.71
C ILE A 65 -14.39 4.28 0.51
N THR A 66 -13.07 4.04 0.56
CA THR A 66 -12.43 3.39 1.71
C THR A 66 -12.63 4.20 2.98
N GLY A 67 -12.52 5.54 2.93
CA GLY A 67 -12.74 6.44 4.05
C GLY A 67 -14.20 6.43 4.55
N ILE A 68 -15.18 6.32 3.65
CA ILE A 68 -16.60 6.14 4.01
C ILE A 68 -16.77 4.85 4.81
N ALA A 69 -16.17 3.75 4.37
CA ALA A 69 -16.24 2.48 5.08
C ALA A 69 -15.48 2.53 6.43
N LEU A 70 -14.28 3.12 6.45
CA LEU A 70 -13.48 3.26 7.68
C LEU A 70 -14.21 4.04 8.78
N SER A 71 -15.01 5.03 8.41
CA SER A 71 -15.79 5.80 9.38
C SER A 71 -16.91 5.00 10.07
N GLN A 72 -17.19 3.79 9.60
CA GLN A 72 -18.26 2.92 10.12
C GLN A 72 -17.72 1.71 10.90
N VAL A 73 -16.40 1.56 11.00
CA VAL A 73 -15.75 0.49 11.75
C VAL A 73 -14.75 1.09 12.75
N LYS A 74 -14.37 0.31 13.74
CA LYS A 74 -13.30 0.76 14.64
C LYS A 74 -11.98 0.75 13.89
N ARG A 75 -11.36 1.94 13.76
CA ARG A 75 -10.15 2.17 12.95
C ARG A 75 -9.00 1.19 13.28
N SER A 76 -8.84 0.83 14.56
CA SER A 76 -7.80 -0.10 14.99
C SER A 76 -8.01 -1.56 14.57
N ASP A 77 -9.20 -1.91 14.08
CA ASP A 77 -9.52 -3.28 13.68
C ASP A 77 -9.24 -3.54 12.20
N VAL A 78 -8.81 -2.49 11.46
CA VAL A 78 -8.47 -2.55 10.04
C VAL A 78 -7.08 -1.99 9.82
N TYR A 79 -6.29 -2.69 9.02
CA TYR A 79 -5.02 -2.22 8.48
C TYR A 79 -5.25 -1.65 7.09
N VAL A 80 -4.96 -0.36 6.93
CA VAL A 80 -5.15 0.36 5.68
C VAL A 80 -3.81 0.63 5.03
N THR A 81 -3.75 0.38 3.74
CA THR A 81 -2.61 0.79 2.93
C THR A 81 -3.01 1.92 1.99
N SER A 82 -2.11 2.85 1.76
CA SER A 82 -2.17 3.75 0.62
C SER A 82 -0.77 3.96 0.04
N LYS A 83 -0.65 4.79 -0.98
CA LYS A 83 0.56 4.82 -1.80
C LYS A 83 0.86 6.24 -2.27
N VAL A 84 2.15 6.52 -2.48
CA VAL A 84 2.57 7.70 -3.24
C VAL A 84 3.35 7.26 -4.47
N ASN A 85 3.00 7.80 -5.63
CA ASN A 85 3.62 7.43 -6.89
C ASN A 85 5.03 8.00 -6.98
N LEU A 86 6.02 7.10 -7.16
CA LEU A 86 7.43 7.48 -7.26
C LEU A 86 7.70 8.37 -8.49
N GLY A 87 7.00 8.14 -9.61
CA GLY A 87 7.12 8.98 -10.81
C GLY A 87 6.78 10.43 -10.52
N THR A 88 5.64 10.67 -9.86
CA THR A 88 5.22 12.04 -9.51
C THR A 88 6.10 12.68 -8.43
N LEU A 89 6.73 11.91 -7.56
CA LEU A 89 7.75 12.41 -6.65
C LEU A 89 9.05 12.73 -7.37
N ASN A 90 9.42 11.96 -8.38
CA ASN A 90 10.62 12.24 -9.19
C ASN A 90 10.48 13.50 -10.06
N GLU A 91 9.27 13.88 -10.46
CA GLU A 91 8.98 15.14 -11.17
C GLU A 91 9.13 16.35 -10.24
N ASP A 92 8.70 16.21 -8.99
CA ASP A 92 8.83 17.20 -7.93
C ASP A 92 9.19 16.49 -6.61
N ALA A 93 10.48 16.29 -6.40
CA ALA A 93 11.03 15.62 -5.22
C ALA A 93 11.11 16.57 -4.01
N SER A 94 10.10 17.43 -3.83
CA SER A 94 10.04 18.32 -2.68
C SER A 94 9.30 17.67 -1.50
N ARG A 95 9.72 18.09 -0.29
CA ARG A 95 9.03 17.71 0.95
C ARG A 95 7.56 18.14 0.94
N ASP A 96 7.28 19.33 0.42
CA ASP A 96 5.93 19.88 0.38
C ASP A 96 5.01 19.08 -0.57
N ASN A 97 5.52 18.63 -1.72
CA ASN A 97 4.77 17.76 -2.61
C ASN A 97 4.44 16.41 -1.95
N PHE A 98 5.42 15.79 -1.29
CA PHE A 98 5.20 14.53 -0.55
C PHE A 98 4.14 14.74 0.55
N ARG A 99 4.34 15.78 1.37
CA ARG A 99 3.44 16.10 2.50
C ARG A 99 2.00 16.32 2.05
N ARG A 100 1.79 17.15 1.05
CA ARG A 100 0.47 17.42 0.48
C ARG A 100 -0.22 16.15 -0.01
N ARG A 101 0.52 15.23 -0.65
CA ARG A 101 -0.04 13.96 -1.14
C ARG A 101 -0.45 13.04 0.01
N LEU A 102 0.38 12.92 1.04
CA LEU A 102 0.08 12.13 2.22
C LEU A 102 -1.15 12.70 2.96
N GLU A 103 -1.19 14.00 3.20
CA GLU A 103 -2.31 14.67 3.85
C GLU A 103 -3.61 14.52 3.04
N THR A 104 -3.54 14.65 1.72
CA THR A 104 -4.70 14.38 0.84
C THR A 104 -5.21 12.95 1.00
N SER A 105 -4.32 11.96 1.11
CA SER A 105 -4.71 10.56 1.33
C SER A 105 -5.35 10.39 2.72
N LEU A 106 -4.79 10.98 3.76
CA LEU A 106 -5.34 10.94 5.13
C LEU A 106 -6.74 11.57 5.20
N ASP A 107 -6.93 12.72 4.58
CA ASP A 107 -8.23 13.41 4.51
C ASP A 107 -9.28 12.55 3.79
N ARG A 108 -8.95 11.98 2.63
CA ARG A 108 -9.85 11.10 1.86
C ARG A 108 -10.21 9.83 2.63
N LEU A 109 -9.24 9.26 3.32
CA LEU A 109 -9.40 8.06 4.16
C LEU A 109 -10.10 8.37 5.49
N LYS A 110 -10.25 9.65 5.87
CA LYS A 110 -10.82 10.08 7.15
C LYS A 110 -10.13 9.44 8.36
N THR A 111 -8.80 9.47 8.34
CA THR A 111 -7.97 8.82 9.37
C THR A 111 -6.72 9.66 9.65
N ASP A 112 -6.22 9.59 10.89
CA ASP A 112 -5.01 10.28 11.30
C ASP A 112 -3.73 9.55 10.93
N TYR A 113 -3.83 8.27 10.50
CA TYR A 113 -2.66 7.48 10.14
C TYR A 113 -2.97 6.39 9.09
N ILE A 114 -1.92 5.99 8.35
CA ILE A 114 -1.94 4.86 7.42
C ILE A 114 -1.02 3.76 7.97
N ASP A 115 -1.49 2.50 7.99
CA ASP A 115 -0.72 1.39 8.56
C ASP A 115 0.46 0.99 7.68
N PHE A 116 0.28 0.98 6.36
CA PHE A 116 1.32 0.64 5.39
C PHE A 116 1.31 1.66 4.25
N TYR A 117 2.32 2.53 4.20
CA TYR A 117 2.41 3.55 3.15
C TYR A 117 3.45 3.13 2.13
N HIS A 118 2.98 2.91 0.89
CA HIS A 118 3.81 2.37 -0.15
C HIS A 118 4.55 3.45 -0.93
N MET A 119 5.83 3.24 -1.11
CA MET A 119 6.56 3.81 -2.22
C MET A 119 6.13 3.05 -3.49
N TRP A 120 5.31 3.69 -4.32
CA TRP A 120 4.61 3.09 -5.46
C TRP A 120 5.12 3.71 -6.74
N CYS A 121 5.25 3.12 -7.66
CA CYS A 121 5.32 2.02 -8.52
C CYS A 121 6.81 1.85 -8.92
N MET A 122 7.53 1.03 -8.20
CA MET A 122 8.94 0.79 -8.50
C MET A 122 9.03 -0.17 -9.68
N LEU A 123 9.42 0.35 -10.86
CA LEU A 123 9.51 -0.40 -12.10
C LEU A 123 10.93 -0.87 -12.41
N ASN A 124 11.95 -0.14 -11.95
CA ASN A 124 13.36 -0.45 -12.11
C ASN A 124 14.18 0.18 -10.97
N LEU A 125 15.43 -0.25 -10.84
CA LEU A 125 16.33 0.28 -9.81
C LEU A 125 16.73 1.73 -10.05
N GLU A 126 16.93 2.15 -11.29
CA GLU A 126 17.37 3.50 -11.62
C GLU A 126 16.42 4.56 -11.08
N SER A 127 15.11 4.36 -11.25
CA SER A 127 14.09 5.27 -10.71
C SER A 127 14.02 5.28 -9.18
N TRP A 128 14.43 4.17 -8.55
CA TRP A 128 14.56 4.07 -7.11
C TRP A 128 15.83 4.76 -6.59
N GLU A 129 17.00 4.45 -7.15
CA GLU A 129 18.30 4.92 -6.68
C GLU A 129 18.45 6.43 -6.81
N LYS A 130 17.89 7.02 -7.86
CA LYS A 130 18.03 8.45 -8.19
C LYS A 130 17.64 9.40 -7.05
N HIS A 131 16.61 9.07 -6.28
CA HIS A 131 16.07 9.95 -5.24
C HIS A 131 15.84 9.23 -3.91
N MET A 132 16.35 8.02 -3.78
CA MET A 132 16.02 7.12 -2.67
C MET A 132 16.26 7.75 -1.30
N GLU A 133 17.42 8.33 -1.06
CA GLU A 133 17.74 8.89 0.26
C GLU A 133 16.83 10.06 0.63
N LEU A 134 16.59 10.96 -0.32
CA LEU A 134 15.73 12.12 -0.11
C LEU A 134 14.28 11.70 0.14
N LEU A 135 13.74 10.88 -0.76
CA LEU A 135 12.35 10.43 -0.66
C LEU A 135 12.11 9.53 0.57
N TYR A 136 13.06 8.64 0.87
CA TYR A 136 12.96 7.81 2.05
C TYR A 136 12.98 8.64 3.35
N GLY A 137 13.76 9.71 3.39
CA GLY A 137 13.76 10.66 4.49
C GLY A 137 12.38 11.26 4.78
N PHE A 138 11.59 11.56 3.74
CA PHE A 138 10.23 12.05 3.92
C PHE A 138 9.29 10.99 4.51
N PHE A 139 9.46 9.72 4.14
CA PHE A 139 8.71 8.62 4.76
C PHE A 139 9.10 8.44 6.24
N GLU A 140 10.38 8.52 6.59
CA GLU A 140 10.83 8.43 7.98
C GLU A 140 10.29 9.59 8.82
N GLU A 141 10.27 10.80 8.28
CA GLU A 141 9.65 11.96 8.93
C GLU A 141 8.16 11.71 9.20
N ALA A 142 7.40 11.33 8.18
CA ALA A 142 5.97 11.02 8.32
C ALA A 142 5.72 9.90 9.33
N LYS A 143 6.62 8.91 9.41
CA LYS A 143 6.57 7.84 10.41
C LYS A 143 6.86 8.37 11.81
N SER A 144 7.84 9.24 11.99
CA SER A 144 8.18 9.83 13.29
C SER A 144 7.04 10.71 13.83
N GLU A 145 6.27 11.33 12.95
CA GLU A 145 5.08 12.11 13.28
C GLU A 145 3.82 11.24 13.54
N GLY A 146 3.91 9.92 13.30
CA GLY A 146 2.81 8.99 13.50
C GLY A 146 1.77 8.97 12.37
N LEU A 147 2.01 9.66 11.25
CA LEU A 147 1.11 9.71 10.09
C LEU A 147 1.13 8.41 9.29
N ILE A 148 2.23 7.68 9.34
CA ILE A 148 2.36 6.33 8.79
C ILE A 148 3.02 5.41 9.80
N ARG A 149 2.63 4.13 9.82
CA ARG A 149 3.21 3.14 10.75
C ARG A 149 4.36 2.36 10.14
N ASN A 150 4.21 1.92 8.90
CA ASN A 150 5.21 1.11 8.21
C ASN A 150 5.50 1.66 6.82
N ILE A 151 6.79 1.74 6.51
CA ILE A 151 7.28 2.08 5.17
C ILE A 151 7.38 0.78 4.40
N VAL A 152 6.67 0.70 3.28
CA VAL A 152 6.62 -0.47 2.42
C VAL A 152 6.74 -0.03 0.94
N PHE A 153 6.96 -0.96 0.03
CA PHE A 153 7.02 -0.63 -1.38
C PHE A 153 6.12 -1.53 -2.23
N SER A 154 5.75 -1.03 -3.41
CA SER A 154 5.04 -1.79 -4.42
C SER A 154 5.87 -1.85 -5.70
N SER A 155 6.02 -3.05 -6.27
CA SER A 155 6.97 -3.27 -7.35
C SER A 155 6.45 -4.22 -8.43
N HIS A 156 6.95 -3.99 -9.65
CA HIS A 156 6.89 -4.90 -10.78
C HIS A 156 8.28 -5.33 -11.27
N MET A 157 9.32 -5.04 -10.50
CA MET A 157 10.70 -5.40 -10.82
C MET A 157 10.94 -6.91 -10.88
N GLN A 158 12.08 -7.29 -11.43
CA GLN A 158 12.58 -8.66 -11.40
C GLN A 158 13.13 -9.00 -10.01
N GLY A 159 13.23 -10.29 -9.70
CA GLY A 159 13.64 -10.77 -8.39
C GLY A 159 15.02 -10.25 -7.94
N ASN A 160 16.01 -10.26 -8.83
CA ASN A 160 17.35 -9.75 -8.54
C ASN A 160 17.41 -8.25 -8.20
N ASP A 161 16.52 -7.47 -8.77
CA ASP A 161 16.42 -6.03 -8.44
C ASP A 161 15.68 -5.84 -7.10
N ILE A 162 14.65 -6.65 -6.85
CA ILE A 162 13.97 -6.68 -5.56
C ILE A 162 14.94 -7.06 -4.43
N GLU A 163 15.82 -8.05 -4.64
CA GLU A 163 16.85 -8.43 -3.66
C GLU A 163 17.71 -7.25 -3.22
N LYS A 164 18.14 -6.40 -4.16
CA LYS A 164 18.91 -5.19 -3.84
C LYS A 164 18.14 -4.20 -3.00
N VAL A 165 16.84 -4.01 -3.29
CA VAL A 165 15.98 -3.15 -2.47
C VAL A 165 15.81 -3.74 -1.07
N VAL A 166 15.59 -5.04 -0.95
CA VAL A 166 15.47 -5.75 0.34
C VAL A 166 16.75 -5.61 1.17
N GLU A 167 17.93 -5.72 0.55
CA GLU A 167 19.24 -5.60 1.21
C GLU A 167 19.50 -4.22 1.82
N THR A 168 18.76 -3.20 1.41
CA THR A 168 18.84 -1.88 2.06
C THR A 168 18.33 -1.88 3.50
N GLY A 169 17.52 -2.88 3.89
CA GLY A 169 16.89 -2.96 5.21
C GLY A 169 15.85 -1.87 5.51
N LYS A 170 15.48 -1.08 4.52
CA LYS A 170 14.64 0.13 4.68
C LYS A 170 13.14 -0.18 4.79
N PHE A 171 12.68 -1.31 4.29
CA PHE A 171 11.25 -1.62 4.15
C PHE A 171 10.79 -2.74 5.09
N LYS A 172 9.57 -2.58 5.63
CA LYS A 172 8.91 -3.61 6.45
C LYS A 172 8.07 -4.60 5.64
N GLY A 173 7.87 -4.32 4.34
CA GLY A 173 7.13 -5.22 3.48
C GLY A 173 7.05 -4.76 2.04
N MET A 174 6.46 -5.61 1.22
CA MET A 174 6.23 -5.31 -0.20
C MET A 174 4.89 -5.82 -0.70
N LEU A 175 4.36 -5.13 -1.72
CA LEU A 175 3.25 -5.56 -2.56
C LEU A 175 3.79 -5.89 -3.95
N ILE A 176 3.57 -7.11 -4.43
CA ILE A 176 4.15 -7.59 -5.68
C ILE A 176 3.15 -8.39 -6.51
N GLY A 177 3.15 -8.18 -7.83
CA GLY A 177 2.45 -9.07 -8.75
C GLY A 177 3.15 -10.42 -8.82
N TYR A 178 2.48 -11.50 -8.42
CA TYR A 178 3.06 -12.84 -8.42
C TYR A 178 1.99 -13.89 -8.71
N ASN A 179 2.21 -14.68 -9.76
CA ASN A 179 1.30 -15.73 -10.21
C ASN A 179 2.05 -16.79 -11.04
N ALA A 180 1.33 -17.78 -11.55
CA ALA A 180 1.90 -18.88 -12.33
C ALA A 180 2.66 -18.43 -13.60
N LEU A 181 2.38 -17.24 -14.14
CA LEU A 181 3.05 -16.76 -15.35
C LEU A 181 4.37 -16.04 -15.08
N ASN A 182 4.52 -15.47 -13.89
CA ASN A 182 5.68 -14.61 -13.57
C ASN A 182 6.51 -15.08 -12.37
N TYR A 183 6.18 -16.24 -11.78
CA TYR A 183 6.86 -16.73 -10.57
C TYR A 183 8.37 -16.88 -10.77
N GLN A 184 8.81 -17.37 -11.93
CA GLN A 184 10.22 -17.60 -12.23
C GLN A 184 11.05 -16.31 -12.16
N PHE A 185 10.44 -15.17 -12.52
CA PHE A 185 11.12 -13.90 -12.57
C PHE A 185 11.17 -13.16 -11.22
N ARG A 186 10.35 -13.56 -10.24
CA ARG A 186 10.17 -12.81 -8.98
C ARG A 186 10.40 -13.63 -7.71
N GLN A 187 10.44 -14.95 -7.84
CA GLN A 187 10.56 -15.85 -6.67
C GLN A 187 11.78 -15.54 -5.81
N SER A 188 12.94 -15.20 -6.40
CA SER A 188 14.15 -14.92 -5.64
C SER A 188 13.98 -13.71 -4.72
N GLY A 189 13.43 -12.62 -5.25
CA GLY A 189 13.14 -11.43 -4.46
C GLY A 189 12.11 -11.65 -3.36
N ILE A 190 11.08 -12.47 -3.63
CA ILE A 190 10.08 -12.85 -2.60
C ILE A 190 10.74 -13.66 -1.48
N ARG A 191 11.58 -14.62 -1.84
CA ARG A 191 12.32 -15.44 -0.87
C ARG A 191 13.25 -14.56 -0.02
N LYS A 192 14.00 -13.67 -0.66
CA LYS A 192 14.89 -12.73 0.03
C LYS A 192 14.12 -11.84 1.01
N ALA A 193 12.96 -11.32 0.60
CA ALA A 193 12.10 -10.52 1.48
C ALA A 193 11.62 -11.33 2.70
N TYR A 194 11.15 -12.55 2.49
CA TYR A 194 10.73 -13.44 3.57
C TYR A 194 11.87 -13.74 4.55
N GLU A 195 13.06 -14.08 4.05
CA GLU A 195 14.27 -14.38 4.86
C GLU A 195 14.73 -13.15 5.67
N ASN A 196 14.40 -11.94 5.24
CA ASN A 196 14.69 -10.70 5.95
C ASN A 196 13.50 -10.19 6.81
N GLY A 197 12.52 -11.06 7.11
CA GLY A 197 11.42 -10.72 7.99
C GLY A 197 10.41 -9.73 7.43
N MET A 198 10.39 -9.51 6.12
CA MET A 198 9.44 -8.58 5.50
C MET A 198 8.07 -9.24 5.29
N GLY A 199 7.01 -8.44 5.44
CA GLY A 199 5.69 -8.83 5.00
C GLY A 199 5.57 -8.82 3.48
N VAL A 200 5.02 -9.89 2.90
CA VAL A 200 4.80 -9.99 1.45
C VAL A 200 3.32 -10.12 1.15
N VAL A 201 2.81 -9.18 0.38
CA VAL A 201 1.44 -9.20 -0.14
C VAL A 201 1.48 -9.40 -1.65
N VAL A 202 0.66 -10.34 -2.12
CA VAL A 202 0.58 -10.67 -3.54
C VAL A 202 -0.63 -10.01 -4.16
N MET A 203 -0.44 -9.31 -5.28
CA MET A 203 -1.50 -8.83 -6.14
C MET A 203 -1.55 -9.66 -7.44
N ASN A 204 -2.76 -9.80 -8.00
CA ASN A 204 -3.02 -10.62 -9.20
C ASN A 204 -2.47 -12.06 -9.06
N PRO A 205 -2.86 -12.78 -8.01
CA PRO A 205 -2.43 -14.16 -7.81
C PRO A 205 -2.92 -15.13 -8.89
#